data_5aa080c8d51c5095970ab04c6f2760e7
#
_entry.id   5aa080c8d51c5095970ab04c6f2760e7
#
_cell.length_a   1.000
_cell.length_b   1.000
_cell.length_c   1.000
_cell.angle_alpha   90.00
_cell.angle_beta   90.00
_cell.angle_gamma   90.00
#
_symmetry.space_group_name_H-M   'P 1'
#
loop_
_entity.id
_entity.type
_entity.pdbx_description
1 polymer ?
#
loop_
_entity_poly.entity_id
_entity_poly.type
_entity_poly.pdbx_seq_one_letter_code
_entity_poly.pdbx_strand_id
1 'polypeptide(L)'
;QLTDFQDDESQFLFEIYSGHGNSEEYRTWNDSDINSQAEIFCPEQTEDFLPTCQQAGNIMAQRCEDSGMDEQTCKYLVDQTKLFSAQMGSTGYAAVNETDPDDFLNAGQCNDCFLPSFNYRPLGSAQYVLALSDFTDKENPKRFKFGFIGSSDNHGARPGTGYKEIDRLFNTEANGFNDPLFEKLSSLRRPKGKLEPSYVNLGNTSLTSILDLNIATDAERQSAYFMSGGLVAAHSTSRKRESIWDALERKEVYAT
;
A
#
# COMPACT_ATOMS: atom_id res chain seq x y z
N GLN A 1 7.83 -20.86 -4.53
CA GLN A 1 7.78 -19.61 -5.28
C GLN A 1 8.92 -18.69 -4.85
N LEU A 2 9.05 -18.29 -3.56
CA LEU A 2 10.23 -17.55 -3.12
C LEU A 2 11.50 -18.39 -3.28
N THR A 3 11.43 -19.67 -2.95
CA THR A 3 12.51 -20.65 -3.11
C THR A 3 13.01 -20.79 -4.56
N ASP A 4 12.11 -20.55 -5.52
CA ASP A 4 12.40 -20.73 -6.94
C ASP A 4 13.04 -19.49 -7.59
N PHE A 5 12.81 -18.31 -6.99
CA PHE A 5 13.17 -17.02 -7.59
C PHE A 5 14.12 -16.17 -6.75
N GLN A 6 14.44 -16.62 -5.53
CA GLN A 6 15.37 -15.88 -4.67
C GLN A 6 16.80 -15.98 -5.19
N ASP A 7 17.42 -14.83 -5.38
CA ASP A 7 18.84 -14.67 -5.65
C ASP A 7 19.54 -14.08 -4.43
N ASP A 8 20.29 -14.91 -3.72
CA ASP A 8 20.97 -14.53 -2.47
C ASP A 8 22.08 -13.48 -2.68
N GLU A 9 22.59 -13.34 -3.90
CA GLU A 9 23.63 -12.37 -4.24
C GLU A 9 23.05 -10.98 -4.49
N SER A 10 21.85 -10.91 -5.06
CA SER A 10 21.19 -9.65 -5.42
C SER A 10 20.12 -9.24 -4.42
N GLN A 11 19.48 -10.19 -3.73
CA GLN A 11 18.32 -9.98 -2.85
C GLN A 11 18.70 -10.26 -1.40
N PHE A 12 19.58 -9.46 -0.85
CA PHE A 12 20.14 -9.65 0.49
C PHE A 12 19.56 -8.73 1.57
N LEU A 13 18.69 -7.79 1.20
CA LEU A 13 17.99 -6.90 2.11
C LEU A 13 16.48 -7.13 2.06
N PHE A 14 15.82 -6.89 3.19
CA PHE A 14 14.37 -6.99 3.32
C PHE A 14 13.84 -5.76 4.08
N GLU A 15 12.94 -5.02 3.46
CA GLU A 15 12.25 -3.92 4.10
C GLU A 15 11.12 -4.46 4.97
N ILE A 16 11.22 -4.26 6.29
CA ILE A 16 10.24 -4.75 7.25
C ILE A 16 9.14 -3.73 7.57
N TYR A 17 9.41 -2.46 7.36
CA TYR A 17 8.42 -1.39 7.44
C TYR A 17 8.86 -0.15 6.66
N SER A 18 7.86 0.62 6.25
CA SER A 18 8.02 1.88 5.54
C SER A 18 6.85 2.82 5.83
N GLY A 19 6.72 3.89 5.10
CA GLY A 19 5.57 4.79 5.16
C GLY A 19 4.23 4.11 4.84
N HIS A 20 4.24 2.91 4.31
CA HIS A 20 3.05 2.11 4.01
C HIS A 20 2.66 1.11 5.12
N GLY A 21 3.40 1.00 6.18
CA GLY A 21 3.15 0.06 7.25
C GLY A 21 4.22 -1.00 7.38
N ASN A 22 3.92 -2.06 8.11
CA ASN A 22 4.82 -3.18 8.30
C ASN A 22 4.10 -4.52 8.16
N SER A 23 4.88 -5.58 7.88
CA SER A 23 4.37 -6.94 7.71
C SER A 23 4.46 -7.78 8.99
N GLU A 24 5.02 -7.26 10.05
CA GLU A 24 5.37 -8.00 11.27
C GLU A 24 4.40 -7.76 12.42
N GLU A 25 3.70 -6.65 12.40
CA GLU A 25 2.76 -6.27 13.45
C GLU A 25 1.38 -6.85 13.16
N TYR A 26 0.85 -7.60 14.12
CA TYR A 26 -0.50 -8.13 14.04
C TYR A 26 -1.50 -7.17 14.68
N ARG A 27 -2.60 -6.92 13.96
CA ARG A 27 -3.72 -6.10 14.43
C ARG A 27 -5.03 -6.84 14.22
N THR A 28 -6.04 -6.44 15.00
CA THR A 28 -7.36 -7.09 14.97
C THR A 28 -8.23 -6.62 13.80
N TRP A 29 -7.83 -5.56 13.09
CA TRP A 29 -8.56 -5.02 11.96
C TRP A 29 -7.79 -5.18 10.65
N ASN A 30 -8.52 -5.50 9.60
CA ASN A 30 -8.02 -5.66 8.25
C ASN A 30 -8.76 -4.72 7.29
N ASP A 31 -8.06 -4.20 6.31
CA ASP A 31 -8.66 -3.37 5.25
C ASP A 31 -9.40 -4.21 4.20
N SER A 32 -9.01 -5.47 4.07
CA SER A 32 -9.70 -6.52 3.32
C SER A 32 -9.50 -7.86 4.01
N ASP A 33 -10.40 -8.79 3.80
CA ASP A 33 -10.30 -10.13 4.38
C ASP A 33 -10.57 -11.20 3.32
N ILE A 34 -10.28 -12.46 3.66
CA ILE A 34 -10.39 -13.60 2.75
C ILE A 34 -11.29 -14.65 3.42
N ASN A 35 -12.34 -15.05 2.72
CA ASN A 35 -13.25 -16.07 3.21
C ASN A 35 -12.69 -17.50 3.06
N SER A 36 -13.44 -18.49 3.51
CA SER A 36 -13.05 -19.91 3.43
C SER A 36 -12.93 -20.45 2.00
N GLN A 37 -13.47 -19.77 1.01
CA GLN A 37 -13.35 -20.08 -0.41
C GLN A 37 -12.17 -19.35 -1.09
N ALA A 38 -11.34 -18.68 -0.32
CA ALA A 38 -10.23 -17.82 -0.80
C ALA A 38 -10.68 -16.61 -1.63
N GLU A 39 -11.90 -16.12 -1.42
CA GLU A 39 -12.42 -14.92 -2.05
C GLU A 39 -12.18 -13.72 -1.14
N ILE A 40 -11.70 -12.62 -1.73
CA ILE A 40 -11.48 -11.35 -1.04
C ILE A 40 -12.82 -10.65 -0.85
N PHE A 41 -13.07 -10.14 0.34
CA PHE A 41 -14.26 -9.35 0.66
C PHE A 41 -13.93 -8.13 1.52
N CYS A 42 -14.85 -7.19 1.58
CA CYS A 42 -14.77 -5.99 2.40
C CYS A 42 -15.27 -6.29 3.81
N PRO A 43 -14.43 -6.21 4.84
CA PRO A 43 -14.89 -6.42 6.21
C PRO A 43 -15.82 -5.29 6.67
N GLU A 44 -16.66 -5.58 7.66
CA GLU A 44 -17.53 -4.58 8.26
C GLU A 44 -16.73 -3.56 9.05
N GLN A 45 -17.22 -2.34 9.10
CA GLN A 45 -16.70 -1.27 9.94
C GLN A 45 -16.83 -1.64 11.41
N THR A 46 -15.81 -1.32 12.21
CA THR A 46 -15.84 -1.42 13.66
C THR A 46 -15.85 -0.01 14.30
N GLU A 47 -15.98 0.04 15.63
CA GLU A 47 -15.89 1.32 16.36
C GLU A 47 -14.53 1.99 16.15
N ASP A 48 -13.46 1.20 16.09
CA ASP A 48 -12.08 1.69 16.03
C ASP A 48 -11.52 1.77 14.60
N PHE A 49 -12.19 1.18 13.62
CA PHE A 49 -11.61 1.02 12.29
C PHE A 49 -12.65 1.09 11.16
N LEU A 50 -12.40 1.96 10.21
CA LEU A 50 -13.14 2.08 8.95
C LEU A 50 -12.30 1.50 7.79
N PRO A 51 -12.66 0.33 7.23
CA PRO A 51 -11.98 -0.18 6.04
C PRO A 51 -12.08 0.78 4.85
N THR A 52 -11.02 0.86 4.04
CA THR A 52 -10.99 1.68 2.80
C THR A 52 -12.15 1.31 1.88
N CYS A 53 -12.47 0.03 1.76
CA CYS A 53 -13.58 -0.45 0.94
C CYS A 53 -14.96 -0.02 1.47
N GLN A 54 -15.12 0.11 2.78
CA GLN A 54 -16.36 0.66 3.35
C GLN A 54 -16.49 2.15 3.04
N GLN A 55 -15.40 2.91 3.16
CA GLN A 55 -15.39 4.32 2.78
C GLN A 55 -15.70 4.52 1.29
N ALA A 56 -15.11 3.72 0.43
CA ALA A 56 -15.44 3.72 -1.01
C ALA A 56 -16.94 3.47 -1.25
N GLY A 57 -17.51 2.52 -0.53
CA GLY A 57 -18.95 2.25 -0.56
C GLY A 57 -19.80 3.42 -0.06
N ASN A 58 -19.38 4.10 1.01
CA ASN A 58 -20.07 5.28 1.54
C ASN A 58 -20.10 6.42 0.54
N ILE A 59 -18.97 6.70 -0.11
CA ILE A 59 -18.88 7.73 -1.16
C ILE A 59 -19.79 7.38 -2.34
N MET A 60 -19.80 6.11 -2.77
CA MET A 60 -20.68 5.65 -3.85
C MET A 60 -22.16 5.79 -3.46
N ALA A 61 -22.53 5.43 -2.23
CA ALA A 61 -23.90 5.57 -1.72
C ALA A 61 -24.36 7.02 -1.78
N GLN A 62 -23.56 7.96 -1.27
CA GLN A 62 -23.87 9.37 -1.30
C GLN A 62 -24.09 9.90 -2.71
N ARG A 63 -23.17 9.55 -3.64
CA ARG A 63 -23.29 9.96 -5.05
C ARG A 63 -24.53 9.38 -5.72
N CYS A 64 -24.89 8.18 -5.35
CA CYS A 64 -26.08 7.50 -5.84
C CYS A 64 -27.36 8.21 -5.40
N GLU A 65 -27.45 8.58 -4.12
CA GLU A 65 -28.55 9.38 -3.58
C GLU A 65 -28.66 10.73 -4.27
N ASP A 66 -27.55 11.44 -4.44
CA ASP A 66 -27.47 12.74 -5.12
C ASP A 66 -27.91 12.66 -6.58
N SER A 67 -27.72 11.52 -7.22
CA SER A 67 -28.13 11.31 -8.62
C SER A 67 -29.60 10.94 -8.78
N GLY A 68 -30.30 10.61 -7.70
CA GLY A 68 -31.69 10.16 -7.73
C GLY A 68 -31.91 8.79 -8.35
N MET A 69 -30.91 7.93 -8.35
CA MET A 69 -31.04 6.54 -8.82
C MET A 69 -31.95 5.73 -7.90
N ASP A 70 -32.51 4.64 -8.43
CA ASP A 70 -33.31 3.73 -7.63
C ASP A 70 -32.46 2.93 -6.62
N GLU A 71 -33.07 2.54 -5.53
CA GLU A 71 -32.42 1.87 -4.41
C GLU A 71 -31.72 0.56 -4.82
N GLN A 72 -32.30 -0.21 -5.73
CA GLN A 72 -31.74 -1.48 -6.16
C GLN A 72 -30.45 -1.28 -6.97
N THR A 73 -30.46 -0.32 -7.88
CA THR A 73 -29.27 0.07 -8.65
C THR A 73 -28.19 0.61 -7.71
N CYS A 74 -28.53 1.48 -6.76
CA CYS A 74 -27.61 2.03 -5.79
C CYS A 74 -26.94 0.94 -4.93
N LYS A 75 -27.75 0.02 -4.43
CA LYS A 75 -27.23 -1.10 -3.65
C LYS A 75 -26.23 -1.93 -4.47
N TYR A 76 -26.55 -2.24 -5.70
CA TYR A 76 -25.63 -2.98 -6.59
C TYR A 76 -24.30 -2.24 -6.79
N LEU A 77 -24.36 -0.93 -7.09
CA LEU A 77 -23.15 -0.11 -7.30
C LEU A 77 -22.28 -0.03 -6.03
N VAL A 78 -22.90 0.13 -4.87
CA VAL A 78 -22.20 0.15 -3.58
C VAL A 78 -21.51 -1.19 -3.31
N ASP A 79 -22.23 -2.30 -3.49
CA ASP A 79 -21.69 -3.65 -3.25
C ASP A 79 -20.51 -3.94 -4.20
N GLN A 80 -20.63 -3.56 -5.48
CA GLN A 80 -19.52 -3.70 -6.45
C GLN A 80 -18.34 -2.80 -6.10
N THR A 81 -18.58 -1.57 -5.65
CA THR A 81 -17.54 -0.64 -5.24
C THR A 81 -16.74 -1.20 -4.06
N LYS A 82 -17.44 -1.70 -3.04
CA LYS A 82 -16.80 -2.34 -1.87
C LYS A 82 -15.94 -3.53 -2.29
N LEU A 83 -16.48 -4.40 -3.14
CA LEU A 83 -15.76 -5.57 -3.62
C LEU A 83 -14.49 -5.19 -4.39
N PHE A 84 -14.61 -4.27 -5.35
CA PHE A 84 -13.48 -3.83 -6.17
C PHE A 84 -12.41 -3.14 -5.31
N SER A 85 -12.82 -2.27 -4.40
CA SER A 85 -11.92 -1.61 -3.45
C SER A 85 -11.13 -2.63 -2.61
N ALA A 86 -11.80 -3.64 -2.06
CA ALA A 86 -11.15 -4.69 -1.28
C ALA A 86 -10.17 -5.52 -2.13
N GLN A 87 -10.54 -5.85 -3.37
CA GLN A 87 -9.68 -6.62 -4.29
C GLN A 87 -8.46 -5.84 -4.77
N MET A 88 -8.56 -4.53 -4.88
CA MET A 88 -7.47 -3.64 -5.29
C MET A 88 -6.47 -3.36 -4.16
N GLY A 89 -6.81 -3.70 -2.92
CA GLY A 89 -5.93 -3.58 -1.76
C GLY A 89 -5.49 -2.13 -1.52
N SER A 90 -4.19 -1.86 -1.55
CA SER A 90 -3.64 -0.52 -1.26
C SER A 90 -4.09 0.57 -2.26
N THR A 91 -4.60 0.21 -3.41
CA THR A 91 -5.16 1.14 -4.40
C THR A 91 -6.69 1.16 -4.40
N GLY A 92 -7.30 0.63 -3.36
CA GLY A 92 -8.76 0.48 -3.24
C GLY A 92 -9.56 1.77 -3.34
N TYR A 93 -8.97 2.92 -3.02
CA TYR A 93 -9.58 4.24 -3.21
C TYR A 93 -9.94 4.50 -4.70
N ALA A 94 -9.16 3.96 -5.64
CA ALA A 94 -9.41 4.13 -7.07
C ALA A 94 -10.64 3.36 -7.59
N ALA A 95 -11.30 2.56 -6.74
CA ALA A 95 -12.58 1.95 -7.08
C ALA A 95 -13.70 2.98 -7.29
N VAL A 96 -13.54 4.18 -6.72
CA VAL A 96 -14.46 5.31 -6.91
C VAL A 96 -13.75 6.37 -7.75
N ASN A 97 -14.28 6.64 -8.93
CA ASN A 97 -13.74 7.68 -9.80
C ASN A 97 -13.90 9.07 -9.18
N GLU A 98 -13.02 10.00 -9.53
CA GLU A 98 -13.10 11.41 -9.10
C GLU A 98 -13.14 11.56 -7.56
N THR A 99 -12.35 10.78 -6.84
CA THR A 99 -12.07 10.96 -5.42
C THR A 99 -10.67 11.52 -5.22
N ASP A 100 -10.53 12.30 -4.17
CA ASP A 100 -9.24 12.78 -3.70
C ASP A 100 -8.79 11.94 -2.49
N PRO A 101 -7.48 11.90 -2.18
CA PRO A 101 -6.98 11.24 -0.98
C PRO A 101 -7.66 11.71 0.31
N ASP A 102 -8.04 12.99 0.38
CA ASP A 102 -8.74 13.59 1.52
C ASP A 102 -10.11 12.95 1.79
N ASP A 103 -10.77 12.39 0.80
CA ASP A 103 -12.03 11.67 0.95
C ASP A 103 -11.88 10.38 1.79
N PHE A 104 -10.65 9.91 1.97
CA PHE A 104 -10.32 8.66 2.65
C PHE A 104 -9.48 8.82 3.92
N LEU A 105 -9.26 10.04 4.41
CA LEU A 105 -8.33 10.30 5.53
C LEU A 105 -8.56 9.46 6.78
N ASN A 106 -9.81 9.11 7.06
CA ASN A 106 -10.18 8.32 8.25
C ASN A 106 -10.27 6.81 7.97
N ALA A 107 -10.09 6.39 6.72
CA ALA A 107 -10.21 5.01 6.32
C ALA A 107 -8.83 4.31 6.27
N GLY A 108 -8.83 3.01 6.46
CA GLY A 108 -7.63 2.18 6.36
C GLY A 108 -6.67 2.27 7.56
N GLN A 109 -7.12 2.89 8.65
CA GLN A 109 -6.35 3.07 9.89
C GLN A 109 -7.28 3.11 11.11
N CYS A 110 -6.74 2.89 12.29
CA CYS A 110 -7.53 3.07 13.50
C CYS A 110 -7.83 4.56 13.77
N ASN A 111 -9.03 4.84 14.28
CA ASN A 111 -9.56 6.19 14.39
C ASN A 111 -8.77 7.11 15.34
N ASP A 112 -8.17 6.57 16.38
CA ASP A 112 -7.50 7.32 17.46
C ASP A 112 -5.99 7.07 17.57
N CYS A 113 -5.47 6.00 17.01
CA CYS A 113 -4.06 5.65 17.11
C CYS A 113 -3.28 5.93 15.82
N PHE A 114 -3.95 6.26 14.72
CA PHE A 114 -3.35 6.57 13.42
C PHE A 114 -2.42 5.48 12.87
N LEU A 115 -2.66 4.24 13.25
CA LEU A 115 -1.94 3.09 12.74
C LEU A 115 -2.67 2.53 11.52
N PRO A 116 -1.96 2.20 10.44
CA PRO A 116 -2.58 1.64 9.24
C PRO A 116 -3.13 0.25 9.52
N SER A 117 -4.09 -0.16 8.69
CA SER A 117 -4.55 -1.54 8.66
C SER A 117 -3.37 -2.48 8.42
N PHE A 118 -3.51 -3.67 8.96
CA PHE A 118 -2.52 -4.70 8.76
C PHE A 118 -3.07 -5.73 7.76
N ASN A 119 -2.56 -5.68 6.55
CA ASN A 119 -2.84 -6.71 5.54
C ASN A 119 -1.87 -7.88 5.70
N TYR A 120 -1.86 -8.49 6.90
CA TYR A 120 -1.00 -9.61 7.16
C TYR A 120 -1.33 -10.77 6.24
N ARG A 121 -0.42 -10.99 5.33
CA ARG A 121 -0.35 -12.25 4.60
C ARG A 121 0.73 -13.07 5.28
N PRO A 122 0.39 -14.18 5.94
CA PRO A 122 1.40 -15.00 6.65
C PRO A 122 2.63 -15.28 5.81
N LEU A 123 2.44 -15.46 4.49
CA LEU A 123 3.50 -15.72 3.52
C LEU A 123 4.33 -14.49 3.13
N GLY A 124 4.00 -13.30 3.62
CA GLY A 124 4.67 -12.04 3.29
C GLY A 124 5.48 -11.45 4.44
N SER A 125 5.49 -12.07 5.60
CA SER A 125 6.26 -11.57 6.75
C SER A 125 7.73 -12.00 6.70
N ALA A 126 8.61 -11.17 7.27
CA ALA A 126 10.02 -11.51 7.44
C ALA A 126 10.17 -12.77 8.31
N GLN A 127 9.35 -12.91 9.36
CA GLN A 127 9.33 -14.11 10.21
C GLN A 127 9.06 -15.38 9.39
N TYR A 128 8.07 -15.33 8.50
CA TYR A 128 7.77 -16.46 7.62
C TYR A 128 8.94 -16.75 6.67
N VAL A 129 9.50 -15.73 6.04
CA VAL A 129 10.63 -15.90 5.10
C VAL A 129 11.85 -16.48 5.81
N LEU A 130 12.17 -16.05 7.04
CA LEU A 130 13.24 -16.62 7.85
C LEU A 130 12.99 -18.08 8.26
N ALA A 131 11.73 -18.48 8.39
CA ALA A 131 11.34 -19.85 8.70
C ALA A 131 11.43 -20.79 7.48
N LEU A 132 11.43 -20.25 6.27
CA LEU A 132 11.56 -21.06 5.05
C LEU A 132 12.94 -21.72 4.97
N SER A 133 12.92 -22.96 4.53
CA SER A 133 14.14 -23.73 4.24
C SER A 133 13.92 -24.58 3.00
N ASP A 134 14.88 -24.58 2.12
CA ASP A 134 14.90 -25.46 0.95
C ASP A 134 15.89 -26.60 1.21
N PHE A 135 15.38 -27.81 1.27
CA PHE A 135 16.11 -29.06 1.46
C PHE A 135 16.20 -29.88 0.19
N THR A 136 16.00 -29.29 -0.98
CA THR A 136 16.15 -29.95 -2.27
C THR A 136 17.55 -30.54 -2.39
N ASP A 137 18.57 -29.79 -1.98
CA ASP A 137 19.91 -30.29 -1.69
C ASP A 137 20.05 -30.54 -0.17
N LYS A 138 20.02 -31.80 0.24
CA LYS A 138 20.10 -32.18 1.66
C LYS A 138 21.47 -31.93 2.27
N GLU A 139 22.51 -31.88 1.47
CA GLU A 139 23.88 -31.64 1.93
C GLU A 139 24.15 -30.15 2.11
N ASN A 140 23.45 -29.31 1.32
CA ASN A 140 23.56 -27.85 1.39
C ASN A 140 22.17 -27.19 1.44
N PRO A 141 21.43 -27.33 2.55
CA PRO A 141 20.09 -26.74 2.66
C PRO A 141 20.16 -25.21 2.60
N LYS A 142 19.35 -24.61 1.75
CA LYS A 142 19.22 -23.16 1.67
C LYS A 142 18.36 -22.63 2.80
N ARG A 143 18.78 -21.51 3.38
CA ARG A 143 18.01 -20.67 4.27
C ARG A 143 18.11 -19.23 3.83
N PHE A 144 17.00 -18.52 3.91
CA PHE A 144 16.96 -17.11 3.57
C PHE A 144 17.49 -16.28 4.73
N LYS A 145 18.46 -15.42 4.46
CA LYS A 145 19.08 -14.52 5.44
C LYS A 145 19.17 -13.14 4.84
N PHE A 146 18.50 -12.20 5.48
CA PHE A 146 18.45 -10.80 5.04
C PHE A 146 19.05 -9.88 6.10
N GLY A 147 19.56 -8.73 5.66
CA GLY A 147 19.65 -7.54 6.47
C GLY A 147 18.28 -6.86 6.48
N PHE A 148 17.83 -6.40 7.63
CA PHE A 148 16.54 -5.72 7.74
C PHE A 148 16.71 -4.23 7.63
N ILE A 149 15.87 -3.60 6.81
CA ILE A 149 15.84 -2.15 6.61
C ILE A 149 14.44 -1.61 6.87
N GLY A 150 14.38 -0.33 7.21
CA GLY A 150 13.18 0.47 7.21
C GLY A 150 13.36 1.65 6.26
N SER A 151 12.29 2.21 5.76
CA SER A 151 12.35 3.37 4.89
C SER A 151 11.22 4.36 5.15
N SER A 152 11.36 5.59 4.64
CA SER A 152 10.29 6.57 4.63
C SER A 152 9.26 6.29 3.55
N ASP A 153 9.61 5.45 2.59
CA ASP A 153 8.83 5.20 1.37
C ASP A 153 8.54 6.48 0.56
N ASN A 154 9.45 7.43 0.62
CA ASN A 154 9.34 8.67 -0.14
C ASN A 154 9.88 8.48 -1.55
N HIS A 155 9.00 8.58 -2.54
CA HIS A 155 9.32 8.45 -3.96
C HIS A 155 9.76 9.76 -4.62
N GLY A 156 9.66 10.87 -3.90
CA GLY A 156 10.03 12.20 -4.38
C GLY A 156 11.52 12.52 -4.33
N ALA A 157 12.39 11.55 -4.05
CA ALA A 157 13.85 11.73 -3.90
C ALA A 157 14.23 12.82 -2.89
N ARG A 158 13.46 12.99 -1.83
CA ARG A 158 13.67 13.96 -0.75
C ARG A 158 14.19 13.24 0.49
N PRO A 159 15.49 13.07 0.68
CA PRO A 159 16.02 12.35 1.82
C PRO A 159 15.62 13.03 3.15
N GLY A 160 15.24 12.22 4.13
CA GLY A 160 14.87 12.71 5.47
C GLY A 160 13.44 13.25 5.59
N THR A 161 12.57 13.09 4.61
CA THR A 161 11.18 13.59 4.62
C THR A 161 10.14 12.55 5.03
N GLY A 162 10.53 11.45 5.65
CA GLY A 162 9.59 10.43 6.14
C GLY A 162 8.82 10.80 7.41
N TYR A 163 9.12 11.97 8.00
CA TYR A 163 8.48 12.44 9.23
C TYR A 163 7.16 13.14 8.90
N LYS A 164 6.09 12.38 8.85
CA LYS A 164 4.74 12.89 8.54
C LYS A 164 4.09 13.65 9.71
N GLU A 165 4.70 13.70 10.86
CA GLU A 165 4.29 14.50 12.02
C GLU A 165 4.45 16.01 11.75
N ILE A 166 5.37 16.38 10.85
CA ILE A 166 5.61 17.77 10.45
C ILE A 166 5.22 17.90 8.98
N ASP A 167 4.40 18.89 8.65
CA ASP A 167 3.90 19.12 7.29
C ASP A 167 3.39 17.83 6.62
N ARG A 168 2.51 17.17 7.29
CA ARG A 168 2.01 15.83 6.96
C ARG A 168 1.60 15.69 5.49
N LEU A 169 0.78 16.61 4.99
CA LEU A 169 0.33 16.60 3.59
C LEU A 169 1.49 16.80 2.60
N PHE A 170 2.46 17.64 2.96
CA PHE A 170 3.62 17.91 2.10
C PHE A 170 4.60 16.74 2.06
N ASN A 171 4.75 16.01 3.17
CA ASN A 171 5.68 14.90 3.31
C ASN A 171 5.06 13.54 2.94
N THR A 172 3.77 13.49 2.65
CA THR A 172 3.11 12.30 2.10
C THR A 172 3.06 12.39 0.58
N GLU A 173 3.12 11.27 -0.09
CA GLU A 173 2.97 11.19 -1.54
C GLU A 173 1.50 11.16 -1.97
N ALA A 174 0.60 11.05 -1.00
CA ALA A 174 -0.84 11.06 -1.20
C ALA A 174 -1.46 12.47 -1.37
N ASN A 175 -0.67 13.51 -1.56
CA ASN A 175 -1.16 14.88 -1.68
C ASN A 175 -1.66 15.26 -3.09
N GLY A 176 -1.84 14.29 -3.98
CA GLY A 176 -2.29 14.51 -5.34
C GLY A 176 -1.17 14.97 -6.28
N PHE A 177 -1.54 15.67 -7.33
CA PHE A 177 -0.58 16.12 -8.34
C PHE A 177 0.28 17.27 -7.84
N ASN A 178 1.60 17.10 -7.91
CA ASN A 178 2.56 18.18 -7.61
C ASN A 178 2.59 19.27 -8.69
N ASP A 179 2.08 18.97 -9.88
CA ASP A 179 2.05 19.89 -11.02
C ASP A 179 0.61 20.09 -11.53
N PRO A 180 0.07 21.32 -11.46
CA PRO A 180 -1.28 21.63 -11.93
C PRO A 180 -1.52 21.30 -13.40
N LEU A 181 -0.48 21.27 -14.23
CA LEU A 181 -0.59 20.89 -15.63
C LEU A 181 -0.90 19.41 -15.80
N PHE A 182 -0.22 18.54 -15.03
CA PHE A 182 -0.48 17.10 -15.04
C PHE A 182 -1.86 16.78 -14.44
N GLU A 183 -2.28 17.47 -13.41
CA GLU A 183 -3.64 17.37 -12.85
C GLU A 183 -4.69 17.68 -13.93
N LYS A 184 -4.53 18.80 -14.63
CA LYS A 184 -5.42 19.19 -15.73
C LYS A 184 -5.42 18.19 -16.88
N LEU A 185 -4.26 17.67 -17.27
CA LEU A 185 -4.16 16.66 -18.34
C LEU A 185 -4.79 15.32 -17.92
N SER A 186 -4.59 14.92 -16.68
CA SER A 186 -5.22 13.71 -16.11
C SER A 186 -6.74 13.87 -16.03
N SER A 187 -7.24 15.01 -15.58
CA SER A 187 -8.68 15.28 -15.47
C SER A 187 -9.41 15.25 -16.81
N LEU A 188 -8.71 15.51 -17.91
CA LEU A 188 -9.27 15.39 -19.28
C LEU A 188 -9.45 13.93 -19.73
N ARG A 189 -8.72 12.99 -19.14
CA ARG A 189 -8.75 11.56 -19.47
C ARG A 189 -9.62 10.74 -18.53
N ARG A 190 -9.97 11.26 -17.36
CA ARG A 190 -10.85 10.57 -16.42
C ARG A 190 -12.30 10.66 -16.92
N PRO A 191 -13.03 9.53 -16.92
CA PRO A 191 -14.45 9.57 -17.23
C PRO A 191 -15.18 10.39 -16.17
N LYS A 192 -15.66 11.57 -16.53
CA LYS A 192 -16.41 12.45 -15.64
C LYS A 192 -17.84 11.95 -15.47
N GLY A 193 -18.33 11.96 -14.24
CA GLY A 193 -19.73 11.74 -13.93
C GLY A 193 -20.24 10.31 -14.11
N LYS A 194 -19.37 9.31 -14.22
CA LYS A 194 -19.81 7.92 -14.24
C LYS A 194 -19.92 7.37 -12.81
N LEU A 195 -21.15 7.07 -12.42
CA LEU A 195 -21.46 6.33 -11.20
C LEU A 195 -21.20 4.82 -11.36
N GLU A 196 -20.10 4.45 -12.01
CA GLU A 196 -19.70 3.06 -12.18
C GLU A 196 -18.43 2.84 -11.39
N PRO A 197 -18.37 1.77 -10.56
CA PRO A 197 -17.13 1.43 -9.87
C PRO A 197 -16.05 1.03 -10.87
N SER A 198 -14.83 1.43 -10.58
CA SER A 198 -13.67 1.14 -11.40
C SER A 198 -12.90 -0.03 -10.83
N TYR A 199 -12.54 -0.99 -11.67
CA TYR A 199 -11.64 -2.09 -11.30
C TYR A 199 -10.42 -2.07 -12.19
N VAL A 200 -9.26 -1.92 -11.58
CA VAL A 200 -7.97 -1.97 -12.26
C VAL A 200 -7.27 -3.29 -11.92
N ASN A 201 -7.18 -4.18 -12.90
CA ASN A 201 -6.38 -5.39 -12.79
C ASN A 201 -5.01 -5.18 -13.45
N LEU A 202 -3.98 -4.97 -12.63
CA LEU A 202 -2.62 -4.72 -13.10
C LEU A 202 -2.05 -5.86 -13.94
N GLY A 203 -2.56 -7.09 -13.78
CA GLY A 203 -2.14 -8.24 -14.59
C GLY A 203 -2.62 -8.21 -16.05
N ASN A 204 -3.66 -7.43 -16.34
CA ASN A 204 -4.29 -7.36 -17.67
C ASN A 204 -4.23 -5.95 -18.30
N THR A 205 -3.56 -5.00 -17.63
CA THR A 205 -3.48 -3.61 -18.11
C THR A 205 -2.39 -3.45 -19.16
N SER A 206 -2.70 -2.70 -20.23
CA SER A 206 -1.69 -2.33 -21.21
C SER A 206 -0.65 -1.39 -20.59
N LEU A 207 0.55 -1.34 -21.18
CA LEU A 207 1.63 -0.45 -20.72
C LEU A 207 1.17 1.03 -20.66
N THR A 208 0.27 1.44 -21.53
CA THR A 208 -0.34 2.77 -21.54
C THR A 208 -1.25 3.02 -20.35
N SER A 209 -1.99 2.01 -19.89
CA SER A 209 -2.84 2.13 -18.70
C SER A 209 -2.03 2.14 -17.41
N ILE A 210 -0.89 1.44 -17.38
CA ILE A 210 0.05 1.48 -16.25
C ILE A 210 0.73 2.85 -16.19
N LEU A 211 1.12 3.41 -17.32
CA LEU A 211 1.67 4.76 -17.40
C LEU A 211 0.64 5.82 -17.01
N ASP A 212 -0.61 5.66 -17.42
CA ASP A 212 -1.70 6.56 -17.03
C ASP A 212 -1.97 6.52 -15.53
N LEU A 213 -1.87 5.36 -14.87
CA LEU A 213 -1.99 5.23 -13.42
C LEU A 213 -0.79 5.80 -12.67
N ASN A 214 0.42 5.47 -13.08
CA ASN A 214 1.64 5.86 -12.35
C ASN A 214 2.05 7.32 -12.58
N ILE A 215 1.72 7.89 -13.72
CA ILE A 215 2.01 9.31 -14.02
C ILE A 215 0.89 10.20 -13.51
N ALA A 216 -0.33 9.67 -13.38
CA ALA A 216 -1.50 10.44 -13.02
C ALA A 216 -1.76 10.50 -11.52
N THR A 217 -1.20 9.60 -10.74
CA THR A 217 -1.50 9.54 -9.31
C THR A 217 -0.22 9.43 -8.50
N ASP A 218 0.23 10.54 -7.94
CA ASP A 218 1.01 10.53 -6.72
C ASP A 218 0.13 10.08 -5.53
N ALA A 219 -0.90 9.27 -5.80
CA ALA A 219 -1.86 8.84 -4.80
C ALA A 219 -1.33 7.61 -4.11
N GLU A 220 -0.94 7.79 -2.88
CA GLU A 220 -0.59 6.73 -1.96
C GLU A 220 -1.82 6.17 -1.24
N ARG A 221 -1.58 5.11 -0.48
CA ARG A 221 -2.55 4.56 0.46
C ARG A 221 -2.95 5.62 1.49
N GLN A 222 -4.21 5.63 1.88
CA GLN A 222 -4.75 6.56 2.87
C GLN A 222 -4.01 6.49 4.19
N SER A 223 -3.67 5.29 4.65
CA SER A 223 -2.88 5.06 5.86
C SER A 223 -1.50 5.71 5.84
N ALA A 224 -0.93 5.97 4.66
CA ALA A 224 0.35 6.66 4.52
C ALA A 224 0.33 8.11 5.03
N TYR A 225 -0.85 8.74 5.13
CA TYR A 225 -0.99 10.08 5.70
C TYR A 225 -0.53 10.18 7.15
N PHE A 226 -0.69 9.13 7.92
CA PHE A 226 -0.52 9.16 9.37
C PHE A 226 0.71 8.40 9.83
N MET A 227 1.30 7.59 8.96
CA MET A 227 2.44 6.79 9.33
C MET A 227 3.74 7.48 8.98
N SER A 228 4.58 7.70 9.98
CA SER A 228 5.98 7.99 9.77
C SER A 228 6.69 6.75 9.25
N GLY A 229 7.50 6.96 8.24
CA GLY A 229 8.35 5.89 7.76
C GLY A 229 9.50 5.58 8.70
N GLY A 230 10.20 4.52 8.39
CA GLY A 230 11.43 4.14 9.08
C GLY A 230 12.68 4.70 8.43
N LEU A 231 13.78 4.39 9.04
CA LEU A 231 15.12 4.64 8.53
C LEU A 231 15.92 3.34 8.50
N VAL A 232 16.93 3.30 7.68
CA VAL A 232 17.96 2.26 7.73
C VAL A 232 19.20 2.80 8.42
N ALA A 233 19.72 2.05 9.38
CA ALA A 233 21.03 2.30 9.98
C ALA A 233 22.01 1.25 9.51
N ALA A 234 23.23 1.67 9.16
CA ALA A 234 24.29 0.79 8.68
C ALA A 234 25.52 0.91 9.60
N HIS A 235 26.05 -0.23 10.03
CA HIS A 235 27.33 -0.30 10.74
C HIS A 235 28.48 -0.22 9.72
N SER A 236 28.88 1.00 9.38
CA SER A 236 29.92 1.25 8.41
C SER A 236 31.21 1.79 9.08
N THR A 237 32.35 1.42 8.54
CA THR A 237 33.67 1.89 9.02
C THR A 237 33.93 3.36 8.67
N SER A 238 33.18 3.91 7.70
CA SER A 238 33.29 5.31 7.30
C SER A 238 32.00 5.78 6.60
N ARG A 239 31.87 7.09 6.39
CA ARG A 239 30.76 7.69 5.62
C ARG A 239 30.98 7.67 4.12
N LYS A 240 31.97 6.95 3.63
CA LYS A 240 32.20 6.81 2.19
C LYS A 240 31.17 5.84 1.59
N ARG A 241 30.77 6.12 0.35
CA ARG A 241 29.78 5.31 -0.37
C ARG A 241 30.12 3.82 -0.38
N GLU A 242 31.38 3.51 -0.68
CA GLU A 242 31.88 2.14 -0.75
C GLU A 242 31.73 1.43 0.62
N SER A 243 32.13 2.10 1.71
CA SER A 243 32.04 1.51 3.05
C SER A 243 30.59 1.30 3.51
N ILE A 244 29.68 2.16 3.08
CA ILE A 244 28.24 2.00 3.36
C ILE A 244 27.71 0.83 2.53
N TRP A 245 28.06 0.74 1.26
CA TRP A 245 27.67 -0.36 0.39
C TRP A 245 28.15 -1.72 0.93
N ASP A 246 29.42 -1.81 1.32
CA ASP A 246 29.98 -3.00 1.94
C ASP A 246 29.20 -3.43 3.20
N ALA A 247 28.72 -2.47 3.99
CA ALA A 247 27.92 -2.78 5.18
C ALA A 247 26.53 -3.34 4.80
N LEU A 248 25.92 -2.80 3.73
CA LEU A 248 24.67 -3.32 3.19
C LEU A 248 24.84 -4.77 2.68
N GLU A 249 25.86 -5.03 1.89
CA GLU A 249 26.17 -6.39 1.38
C GLU A 249 26.43 -7.39 2.50
N ARG A 250 27.15 -6.96 3.55
CA ARG A 250 27.37 -7.81 4.73
C ARG A 250 26.18 -7.91 5.66
N LYS A 251 25.05 -7.23 5.33
CA LYS A 251 23.83 -7.23 6.15
C LYS A 251 24.04 -6.65 7.55
N GLU A 252 25.04 -5.78 7.71
CA GLU A 252 25.36 -5.06 8.93
C GLU A 252 24.47 -3.81 9.06
N VAL A 253 23.17 -4.04 9.01
CA VAL A 253 22.12 -3.01 8.98
C VAL A 253 21.00 -3.35 9.96
N TYR A 254 20.25 -2.34 10.34
CA TYR A 254 19.01 -2.52 11.07
C TYR A 254 18.01 -1.42 10.73
N ALA A 255 16.74 -1.75 10.88
CA ALA A 255 15.63 -0.82 10.73
C ALA A 255 15.41 -0.03 12.03
N THR A 256 15.06 1.24 11.92
CA THR A 256 14.77 2.13 13.05
C THR A 256 13.67 3.12 12.70
#